data_84fe04f84ecbefdb8efba603b9516826
#
_entry.id   84fe04f84ecbefdb8efba603b9516826
#
_cell.length_a   1.000
_cell.length_b   1.000
_cell.length_c   1.000
_cell.angle_alpha   90.00
_cell.angle_beta   90.00
_cell.angle_gamma   90.00
#
_symmetry.space_group_name_H-M   'P 1'
#
loop_
_entity.id
_entity.type
_entity.pdbx_description
1 polymer ?
#
loop_
_entity_poly.entity_id
_entity_poly.type
_entity_poly.pdbx_seq_one_letter_code
_entity_poly.pdbx_strand_id
1 'polypeptide(L)'
;MKADEQDKRREAALRFVAKRYRSGALDPDRAWRRFAEAQGISSLKRVWMRSASVWTVAASIALLVSLIGFYQWQQKQPDWVTFTAEAQQVKRLTLPDQTEISLAGGSRLTYDARHYGQEMRLVRLEGKAFFEVWHDEARPFRVETAESRVTVLGTRFQVVAGKEQTTVDVVSGKVGFALREKMDSVALTAGLQAYYTSGDPRIKVTEQPNPNELAWLTHRLRFEETPLPQVVADLEQAYQTTLSYSGDADKRLTATLEELPLEEALQVVNETLDVRITQNPPNP
;
A
#
# COMPACT_ATOMS: atom_id res chain seq x y z
N MET A 1 -68.45 70.28 15.10
CA MET A 1 -69.29 70.49 13.88
C MET A 1 -68.71 69.80 12.61
N LYS A 2 -67.40 69.67 12.45
CA LYS A 2 -66.80 69.00 11.24
C LYS A 2 -66.77 67.46 11.24
N ALA A 3 -66.79 66.84 12.39
CA ALA A 3 -66.76 65.37 12.51
C ALA A 3 -68.11 64.72 12.12
N ASP A 4 -69.21 65.32 12.51
CA ASP A 4 -70.56 64.82 12.26
C ASP A 4 -70.97 64.87 10.76
N GLU A 5 -70.39 65.77 10.02
CA GLU A 5 -70.64 65.96 8.56
C GLU A 5 -69.82 64.91 7.77
N GLN A 6 -68.65 64.49 8.25
CA GLN A 6 -67.84 63.42 7.65
C GLN A 6 -68.49 62.05 7.87
N ASP A 7 -69.08 61.82 9.01
CA ASP A 7 -69.77 60.59 9.29
C ASP A 7 -71.05 60.42 8.47
N LYS A 8 -71.84 61.45 8.32
CA LYS A 8 -73.03 61.45 7.45
C LYS A 8 -72.68 61.25 5.96
N ARG A 9 -71.54 61.73 5.49
CA ARG A 9 -71.07 61.48 4.12
C ARG A 9 -70.60 60.07 3.97
N ARG A 10 -69.93 59.48 4.96
CA ARG A 10 -69.50 58.02 4.97
C ARG A 10 -70.74 57.13 5.00
N GLU A 11 -71.73 57.38 5.85
CA GLU A 11 -72.96 56.58 5.88
C GLU A 11 -73.72 56.66 4.55
N ALA A 12 -73.84 57.86 3.96
CA ALA A 12 -74.47 57.99 2.65
C ALA A 12 -73.74 57.27 1.54
N ALA A 13 -72.44 57.30 1.56
CA ALA A 13 -71.62 56.49 0.62
C ALA A 13 -71.77 54.98 0.83
N LEU A 14 -71.80 54.51 2.07
CA LEU A 14 -72.02 53.12 2.40
C LEU A 14 -73.42 52.65 2.00
N ARG A 15 -74.47 53.44 2.25
CA ARG A 15 -75.86 53.17 1.80
C ARG A 15 -75.96 53.12 0.26
N PHE A 16 -75.26 54.02 -0.46
CA PHE A 16 -75.21 53.98 -1.92
C PHE A 16 -74.58 52.77 -2.47
N VAL A 17 -73.46 52.29 -1.84
CA VAL A 17 -72.75 51.07 -2.23
C VAL A 17 -73.59 49.85 -1.88
N ALA A 18 -74.15 49.78 -0.68
CA ALA A 18 -74.99 48.66 -0.25
C ALA A 18 -76.27 48.48 -1.13
N LYS A 19 -76.91 49.59 -1.55
CA LYS A 19 -78.10 49.52 -2.39
C LYS A 19 -77.82 49.10 -3.84
N ARG A 20 -76.59 49.16 -4.30
CA ARG A 20 -76.14 48.74 -5.63
C ARG A 20 -75.30 47.51 -5.62
N TYR A 21 -74.90 46.99 -4.43
CA TYR A 21 -74.16 45.81 -4.33
C TYR A 21 -75.06 44.59 -4.64
N ARG A 22 -74.85 43.99 -5.77
CA ARG A 22 -75.39 42.70 -6.11
C ARG A 22 -74.33 41.67 -5.81
N SER A 23 -74.55 40.74 -4.86
CA SER A 23 -73.66 39.63 -4.60
C SER A 23 -73.47 38.86 -5.91
N GLY A 24 -72.20 38.70 -6.31
CA GLY A 24 -71.83 38.04 -7.61
C GLY A 24 -71.66 38.97 -8.81
N ALA A 25 -71.94 40.32 -8.65
CA ALA A 25 -71.67 41.31 -9.76
C ALA A 25 -70.20 41.55 -10.04
N LEU A 26 -69.32 41.25 -9.08
CA LEU A 26 -67.89 41.30 -9.23
C LEU A 26 -67.35 39.85 -8.99
N ASP A 27 -67.19 39.14 -10.09
CA ASP A 27 -66.51 37.88 -10.11
C ASP A 27 -65.02 38.15 -10.44
N PRO A 28 -64.10 38.10 -9.43
CA PRO A 28 -62.72 38.43 -9.65
C PRO A 28 -62.05 37.48 -10.67
N ASP A 29 -62.48 36.26 -10.73
CA ASP A 29 -61.91 35.26 -11.65
C ASP A 29 -62.36 35.51 -13.10
N ARG A 30 -63.59 36.06 -13.29
CA ARG A 30 -64.08 36.45 -14.61
C ARG A 30 -63.47 37.75 -15.09
N ALA A 31 -63.23 38.72 -14.15
CA ALA A 31 -62.54 39.94 -14.45
C ALA A 31 -61.07 39.71 -14.80
N TRP A 32 -60.41 38.84 -14.06
CA TRP A 32 -59.02 38.44 -14.34
C TRP A 32 -58.86 37.72 -15.66
N ARG A 33 -59.77 36.83 -16.02
CA ARG A 33 -59.74 36.13 -17.32
C ARG A 33 -59.90 37.12 -18.49
N ARG A 34 -60.83 38.07 -18.41
CA ARG A 34 -61.01 39.10 -19.44
C ARG A 34 -59.79 40.03 -19.58
N PHE A 35 -59.20 40.38 -18.47
CA PHE A 35 -57.99 41.19 -18.45
C PHE A 35 -56.81 40.42 -19.05
N ALA A 36 -56.61 39.17 -18.67
CA ALA A 36 -55.56 38.33 -19.21
C ALA A 36 -55.70 38.07 -20.71
N GLU A 37 -56.97 37.90 -21.21
CA GLU A 37 -57.28 37.76 -22.63
C GLU A 37 -57.02 39.08 -23.38
N ALA A 38 -57.42 40.22 -22.84
CA ALA A 38 -57.23 41.54 -23.46
C ALA A 38 -55.75 41.96 -23.53
N GLN A 39 -54.91 41.54 -22.60
CA GLN A 39 -53.49 41.82 -22.55
C GLN A 39 -52.63 40.77 -23.26
N GLY A 40 -53.27 39.73 -23.89
CA GLY A 40 -52.53 38.67 -24.56
C GLY A 40 -51.67 37.85 -23.61
N ILE A 41 -51.91 37.96 -22.27
CA ILE A 41 -51.29 37.12 -21.28
C ILE A 41 -51.92 35.72 -21.44
N SER A 42 -51.44 34.99 -22.43
CA SER A 42 -51.71 33.56 -22.45
C SER A 42 -51.26 33.03 -21.07
N SER A 43 -52.20 32.46 -20.32
CA SER A 43 -51.84 31.62 -19.21
C SER A 43 -50.62 30.81 -19.65
N LEU A 44 -49.47 31.06 -19.04
CA LEU A 44 -48.39 30.12 -19.17
C LEU A 44 -49.04 28.78 -18.83
N LYS A 45 -49.48 28.05 -19.90
CA LYS A 45 -49.85 26.68 -19.75
C LYS A 45 -48.62 26.16 -19.04
N ARG A 46 -48.81 25.90 -17.76
CA ARG A 46 -47.84 25.17 -16.97
C ARG A 46 -47.60 23.94 -17.85
N VAL A 47 -46.52 24.02 -18.63
CA VAL A 47 -46.02 22.93 -19.39
C VAL A 47 -45.55 22.01 -18.30
N TRP A 48 -46.47 21.32 -17.71
CA TRP A 48 -46.25 20.02 -17.10
C TRP A 48 -45.88 19.16 -18.30
N MET A 49 -44.67 19.54 -18.83
CA MET A 49 -44.04 18.75 -19.83
C MET A 49 -44.19 17.31 -19.37
N ARG A 50 -44.57 16.50 -20.27
CA ARG A 50 -44.54 15.03 -20.19
C ARG A 50 -43.29 14.63 -19.43
N SER A 51 -43.33 14.75 -18.10
CA SER A 51 -42.19 14.64 -17.18
C SER A 51 -41.59 13.23 -17.23
N ALA A 52 -42.36 12.26 -17.67
CA ALA A 52 -41.90 10.89 -17.79
C ALA A 52 -40.69 10.77 -18.72
N SER A 53 -40.67 11.43 -19.88
CA SER A 53 -39.55 11.30 -20.84
C SER A 53 -38.30 12.06 -20.38
N VAL A 54 -38.44 13.19 -19.69
CA VAL A 54 -37.30 13.94 -19.13
C VAL A 54 -36.69 13.18 -17.94
N TRP A 55 -37.56 12.60 -17.11
CA TRP A 55 -37.09 11.78 -15.98
C TRP A 55 -36.45 10.46 -16.45
N THR A 56 -36.91 9.85 -17.53
CA THR A 56 -36.26 8.65 -18.08
C THR A 56 -34.89 8.97 -18.68
N VAL A 57 -34.76 10.09 -19.42
CA VAL A 57 -33.43 10.55 -19.92
C VAL A 57 -32.50 10.87 -18.78
N ALA A 58 -32.94 11.63 -17.76
CA ALA A 58 -32.15 11.96 -16.59
C ALA A 58 -31.72 10.68 -15.82
N ALA A 59 -32.62 9.72 -15.65
CA ALA A 59 -32.34 8.44 -15.03
C ALA A 59 -31.32 7.60 -15.83
N SER A 60 -31.44 7.63 -17.17
CA SER A 60 -30.48 6.92 -18.05
C SER A 60 -29.09 7.54 -17.97
N ILE A 61 -28.99 8.87 -17.97
CA ILE A 61 -27.70 9.57 -17.80
C ILE A 61 -27.11 9.28 -16.40
N ALA A 62 -27.92 9.33 -15.35
CA ALA A 62 -27.48 9.02 -14.00
C ALA A 62 -27.00 7.56 -13.89
N LEU A 63 -27.69 6.63 -14.53
CA LEU A 63 -27.29 5.23 -14.59
C LEU A 63 -25.94 5.07 -15.33
N LEU A 64 -25.77 5.71 -16.49
CA LEU A 64 -24.51 5.68 -17.25
C LEU A 64 -23.35 6.27 -16.45
N VAL A 65 -23.54 7.43 -15.82
CA VAL A 65 -22.52 8.04 -14.95
C VAL A 65 -22.19 7.14 -13.77
N SER A 66 -23.21 6.54 -13.17
CA SER A 66 -23.03 5.58 -12.06
C SER A 66 -22.28 4.33 -12.50
N LEU A 67 -22.60 3.77 -13.68
CA LEU A 67 -21.91 2.62 -14.26
C LEU A 67 -20.45 2.95 -14.60
N ILE A 68 -20.19 4.13 -15.20
CA ILE A 68 -18.83 4.59 -15.51
C ILE A 68 -18.06 4.80 -14.20
N GLY A 69 -18.67 5.46 -13.21
CA GLY A 69 -18.08 5.65 -11.89
C GLY A 69 -17.77 4.34 -11.19
N PHE A 70 -18.70 3.39 -11.22
CA PHE A 70 -18.51 2.05 -10.66
C PHE A 70 -17.40 1.27 -11.37
N TYR A 71 -17.37 1.33 -12.72
CA TYR A 71 -16.32 0.68 -13.51
C TYR A 71 -14.94 1.28 -13.23
N GLN A 72 -14.82 2.61 -13.15
CA GLN A 72 -13.57 3.27 -12.77
C GLN A 72 -13.16 2.96 -11.33
N TRP A 73 -14.13 2.89 -10.41
CA TRP A 73 -13.85 2.51 -9.02
C TRP A 73 -13.35 1.06 -8.94
N GLN A 74 -13.95 0.14 -9.68
CA GLN A 74 -13.52 -1.26 -9.73
C GLN A 74 -12.12 -1.41 -10.34
N GLN A 75 -11.78 -0.59 -11.35
CA GLN A 75 -10.42 -0.59 -11.92
C GLN A 75 -9.34 -0.07 -10.95
N LYS A 76 -9.72 0.77 -9.99
CA LYS A 76 -8.80 1.28 -8.97
C LYS A 76 -8.56 0.32 -7.80
N GLN A 77 -9.31 -0.77 -7.72
CA GLN A 77 -9.11 -1.76 -6.66
C GLN A 77 -7.83 -2.55 -6.94
N PRO A 78 -6.92 -2.66 -5.95
CA PRO A 78 -5.70 -3.44 -6.12
C PRO A 78 -6.02 -4.93 -6.25
N ASP A 79 -5.23 -5.60 -7.07
CA ASP A 79 -5.26 -7.06 -7.24
C ASP A 79 -4.02 -7.65 -6.57
N TRP A 80 -4.16 -7.99 -5.28
CA TRP A 80 -3.04 -8.44 -4.46
C TRP A 80 -2.66 -9.88 -4.74
N VAL A 81 -1.47 -10.08 -5.29
CA VAL A 81 -0.83 -11.39 -5.44
C VAL A 81 0.18 -11.57 -4.31
N THR A 82 0.07 -12.68 -3.58
CA THR A 82 0.93 -12.98 -2.45
C THR A 82 1.69 -14.27 -2.69
N PHE A 83 3.00 -14.23 -2.50
CA PHE A 83 3.88 -15.40 -2.47
C PHE A 83 4.36 -15.63 -1.05
N THR A 84 4.28 -16.87 -0.60
CA THR A 84 4.82 -17.30 0.69
C THR A 84 5.79 -18.46 0.45
N ALA A 85 6.93 -18.42 1.08
CA ALA A 85 7.86 -19.54 1.14
C ALA A 85 7.56 -20.37 2.40
N GLU A 86 7.51 -21.69 2.24
CA GLU A 86 7.39 -22.60 3.37
C GLU A 86 8.65 -22.55 4.25
N ALA A 87 8.52 -22.96 5.51
CA ALA A 87 9.66 -22.98 6.41
C ALA A 87 10.79 -23.84 5.83
N GLN A 88 12.03 -23.36 5.98
CA GLN A 88 13.26 -24.05 5.51
C GLN A 88 13.35 -24.27 3.98
N GLN A 89 12.50 -23.62 3.18
CA GLN A 89 12.55 -23.71 1.72
C GLN A 89 12.80 -22.33 1.10
N VAL A 90 13.64 -22.28 0.10
CA VAL A 90 13.84 -21.10 -0.72
C VAL A 90 12.89 -21.15 -1.91
N LYS A 91 11.96 -20.20 -2.00
CA LYS A 91 11.05 -20.08 -3.13
C LYS A 91 11.58 -19.06 -4.13
N ARG A 92 11.87 -19.51 -5.34
CA ARG A 92 12.24 -18.62 -6.45
C ARG A 92 11.00 -18.23 -7.23
N LEU A 93 10.91 -16.96 -7.62
CA LEU A 93 9.83 -16.42 -8.43
C LEU A 93 10.35 -15.32 -9.35
N THR A 94 9.67 -15.13 -10.46
CA THR A 94 9.97 -14.07 -11.43
C THR A 94 8.74 -13.17 -11.55
N LEU A 95 8.95 -11.87 -11.39
CA LEU A 95 7.91 -10.85 -11.55
C LEU A 95 7.66 -10.52 -13.04
N PRO A 96 6.55 -9.83 -13.38
CA PRO A 96 6.22 -9.49 -14.78
C PRO A 96 7.27 -8.64 -15.50
N ASP A 97 8.13 -7.93 -14.77
CA ASP A 97 9.23 -7.11 -15.28
C ASP A 97 10.56 -7.88 -15.44
N GLN A 98 10.55 -9.20 -15.30
CA GLN A 98 11.70 -10.11 -15.32
C GLN A 98 12.62 -9.99 -14.09
N THR A 99 12.22 -9.28 -13.05
CA THR A 99 12.92 -9.28 -11.76
C THR A 99 12.83 -10.67 -11.14
N GLU A 100 13.98 -11.24 -10.78
CA GLU A 100 14.05 -12.52 -10.08
C GLU A 100 14.16 -12.28 -8.57
N ILE A 101 13.42 -13.08 -7.80
CA ILE A 101 13.39 -13.00 -6.35
C ILE A 101 13.56 -14.39 -5.77
N SER A 102 14.52 -14.52 -4.84
CA SER A 102 14.63 -15.68 -3.97
C SER A 102 14.09 -15.32 -2.60
N LEU A 103 13.00 -15.97 -2.19
CA LEU A 103 12.30 -15.73 -0.94
C LEU A 103 12.70 -16.80 0.07
N ALA A 104 13.25 -16.42 1.20
CA ALA A 104 13.65 -17.35 2.26
C ALA A 104 12.45 -17.96 2.98
N GLY A 105 12.63 -19.12 3.60
CA GLY A 105 11.58 -19.81 4.33
C GLY A 105 10.88 -18.93 5.38
N GLY A 106 9.58 -19.05 5.48
CA GLY A 106 8.74 -18.25 6.38
C GLY A 106 8.51 -16.81 5.94
N SER A 107 9.04 -16.40 4.76
CA SER A 107 8.90 -15.04 4.25
C SER A 107 7.71 -14.90 3.32
N ARG A 108 7.21 -13.67 3.21
CA ARG A 108 6.06 -13.31 2.39
C ARG A 108 6.37 -12.10 1.52
N LEU A 109 6.02 -12.19 0.24
CA LEU A 109 6.10 -11.09 -0.72
C LEU A 109 4.73 -10.86 -1.33
N THR A 110 4.30 -9.58 -1.40
CA THR A 110 3.01 -9.19 -1.96
C THR A 110 3.19 -8.04 -2.94
N TYR A 111 2.49 -8.08 -4.07
CA TYR A 111 2.43 -6.97 -5.01
C TYR A 111 1.04 -6.83 -5.61
N ASP A 112 0.70 -5.64 -6.10
CA ASP A 112 -0.55 -5.39 -6.81
C ASP A 112 -0.38 -5.67 -8.30
N ALA A 113 -0.89 -6.81 -8.78
CA ALA A 113 -0.74 -7.25 -10.16
C ALA A 113 -1.36 -6.28 -11.18
N ARG A 114 -2.39 -5.52 -10.78
CA ARG A 114 -3.07 -4.56 -11.66
C ARG A 114 -2.27 -3.30 -11.90
N HIS A 115 -1.59 -2.79 -10.87
CA HIS A 115 -0.87 -1.51 -10.94
C HIS A 115 0.65 -1.68 -11.00
N TYR A 116 1.15 -2.91 -10.92
CA TYR A 116 2.58 -3.20 -10.98
C TYR A 116 3.22 -2.70 -12.27
N GLY A 117 4.26 -1.87 -12.14
CA GLY A 117 5.01 -1.36 -13.28
C GLY A 117 4.31 -0.27 -14.09
N GLN A 118 3.19 0.29 -13.66
CA GLN A 118 2.58 1.46 -14.31
C GLN A 118 3.41 2.73 -14.06
N GLU A 119 3.57 3.13 -12.81
CA GLU A 119 4.42 4.25 -12.39
C GLU A 119 5.69 3.77 -11.71
N MET A 120 5.58 2.73 -10.89
CA MET A 120 6.69 2.07 -10.20
C MET A 120 6.42 0.58 -10.04
N ARG A 121 7.48 -0.17 -9.77
CA ARG A 121 7.46 -1.62 -9.53
C ARG A 121 7.50 -1.85 -8.02
N LEU A 122 6.32 -1.83 -7.39
CA LEU A 122 6.19 -1.89 -5.93
C LEU A 122 5.92 -3.31 -5.46
N VAL A 123 6.72 -3.76 -4.48
CA VAL A 123 6.50 -4.99 -3.72
C VAL A 123 6.54 -4.71 -2.23
N ARG A 124 5.83 -5.50 -1.45
CA ARG A 124 5.87 -5.51 0.02
C ARG A 124 6.51 -6.78 0.50
N LEU A 125 7.45 -6.67 1.44
CA LEU A 125 8.20 -7.79 1.99
C LEU A 125 8.01 -7.90 3.51
N GLU A 126 7.74 -9.12 3.95
CA GLU A 126 7.86 -9.56 5.33
C GLU A 126 8.83 -10.74 5.35
N GLY A 127 9.86 -10.70 6.22
CA GLY A 127 10.91 -11.72 6.27
C GLY A 127 12.11 -11.38 5.38
N LYS A 128 12.74 -12.38 4.75
CA LYS A 128 14.00 -12.26 4.03
C LYS A 128 13.84 -12.60 2.55
N ALA A 129 14.39 -11.74 1.68
CA ALA A 129 14.43 -11.98 0.25
C ALA A 129 15.70 -11.41 -0.38
N PHE A 130 16.18 -12.09 -1.42
CA PHE A 130 17.21 -11.62 -2.32
C PHE A 130 16.57 -11.23 -3.65
N PHE A 131 16.95 -10.08 -4.17
CA PHE A 131 16.41 -9.47 -5.36
C PHE A 131 17.48 -9.34 -6.43
N GLU A 132 17.19 -9.79 -7.64
CA GLU A 132 17.94 -9.51 -8.87
C GLU A 132 17.04 -8.68 -9.78
N VAL A 133 17.11 -7.36 -9.58
CA VAL A 133 16.16 -6.43 -10.21
C VAL A 133 16.58 -6.12 -11.64
N TRP A 134 15.65 -6.34 -12.57
CA TRP A 134 15.82 -5.92 -13.95
C TRP A 134 16.00 -4.40 -14.06
N HIS A 135 16.99 -3.95 -14.83
CA HIS A 135 17.34 -2.53 -14.93
C HIS A 135 16.27 -1.75 -15.71
N ASP A 136 15.66 -0.76 -15.08
CA ASP A 136 14.69 0.16 -15.68
C ASP A 136 14.71 1.49 -14.94
N GLU A 137 15.29 2.52 -15.58
CA GLU A 137 15.40 3.88 -15.00
C GLU A 137 14.06 4.63 -15.00
N ALA A 138 13.17 4.29 -15.94
CA ALA A 138 11.88 4.98 -16.06
C ALA A 138 10.90 4.57 -14.95
N ARG A 139 11.02 3.33 -14.46
CA ARG A 139 10.12 2.76 -13.44
C ARG A 139 10.94 2.15 -12.30
N PRO A 140 11.28 2.93 -11.27
CA PRO A 140 12.03 2.44 -10.12
C PRO A 140 11.37 1.23 -9.46
N PHE A 141 12.19 0.27 -9.02
CA PHE A 141 11.74 -0.85 -8.21
C PHE A 141 11.79 -0.47 -6.73
N ARG A 142 10.71 -0.76 -6.00
CA ARG A 142 10.59 -0.42 -4.59
C ARG A 142 10.17 -1.62 -3.77
N VAL A 143 10.94 -1.88 -2.71
CA VAL A 143 10.56 -2.82 -1.65
C VAL A 143 10.08 -2.02 -0.45
N GLU A 144 8.85 -2.24 -0.02
CA GLU A 144 8.32 -1.70 1.24
C GLU A 144 8.32 -2.78 2.31
N THR A 145 8.80 -2.42 3.49
CA THR A 145 8.68 -3.18 4.72
C THR A 145 7.73 -2.45 5.69
N ALA A 146 7.58 -2.94 6.90
CA ALA A 146 6.76 -2.28 7.92
C ALA A 146 7.17 -0.81 8.14
N GLU A 147 8.46 -0.55 8.28
CA GLU A 147 8.98 0.77 8.69
C GLU A 147 9.90 1.43 7.66
N SER A 148 10.28 0.71 6.61
CA SER A 148 11.28 1.19 5.66
C SER A 148 10.88 1.01 4.20
N ARG A 149 11.66 1.61 3.32
CA ARG A 149 11.51 1.62 1.89
C ARG A 149 12.88 1.51 1.23
N VAL A 150 13.03 0.54 0.36
CA VAL A 150 14.24 0.32 -0.45
C VAL A 150 13.91 0.64 -1.89
N THR A 151 14.67 1.50 -2.56
CA THR A 151 14.43 1.90 -3.95
C THR A 151 15.67 1.68 -4.79
N VAL A 152 15.51 1.03 -5.94
CA VAL A 152 16.60 0.71 -6.87
C VAL A 152 16.13 0.88 -8.33
N LEU A 153 17.08 0.96 -9.26
CA LEU A 153 16.80 0.99 -10.71
C LEU A 153 17.11 -0.36 -11.37
N GLY A 154 18.14 -1.07 -10.88
CA GLY A 154 18.60 -2.37 -11.36
C GLY A 154 19.80 -2.79 -10.52
N THR A 155 19.60 -3.66 -9.58
CA THR A 155 20.52 -3.90 -8.46
C THR A 155 20.33 -5.32 -7.96
N ARG A 156 21.40 -5.94 -7.49
CA ARG A 156 21.36 -7.21 -6.74
C ARG A 156 21.57 -6.91 -5.27
N PHE A 157 20.58 -7.22 -4.45
CA PHE A 157 20.60 -6.89 -3.03
C PHE A 157 19.69 -7.81 -2.23
N GLN A 158 19.96 -7.90 -0.93
CA GLN A 158 19.13 -8.60 0.04
C GLN A 158 18.39 -7.60 0.92
N VAL A 159 17.18 -7.94 1.32
CA VAL A 159 16.44 -7.26 2.39
C VAL A 159 16.02 -8.30 3.42
N VAL A 160 16.31 -8.01 4.67
CA VAL A 160 15.81 -8.75 5.83
C VAL A 160 14.86 -7.83 6.60
N ALA A 161 13.56 -8.07 6.47
CA ALA A 161 12.50 -7.30 7.13
C ALA A 161 12.01 -8.07 8.37
N GLY A 162 12.76 -7.98 9.45
CA GLY A 162 12.39 -8.52 10.75
C GLY A 162 11.39 -7.64 11.48
N LYS A 163 10.92 -8.08 12.66
CA LYS A 163 9.97 -7.32 13.49
C LYS A 163 10.61 -6.09 14.12
N GLU A 164 11.87 -6.19 14.53
CA GLU A 164 12.59 -5.14 15.26
C GLU A 164 13.65 -4.45 14.41
N GLN A 165 14.07 -5.08 13.32
CA GLN A 165 15.17 -4.58 12.49
C GLN A 165 14.91 -4.86 11.02
N THR A 166 15.23 -3.88 10.18
CA THR A 166 15.35 -4.06 8.74
C THR A 166 16.81 -3.91 8.34
N THR A 167 17.36 -4.89 7.61
CA THR A 167 18.72 -4.87 7.07
C THR A 167 18.69 -4.92 5.56
N VAL A 168 19.60 -4.19 4.92
CA VAL A 168 19.76 -4.15 3.46
C VAL A 168 21.24 -4.36 3.12
N ASP A 169 21.53 -5.41 2.33
CA ASP A 169 22.87 -5.77 1.87
C ASP A 169 22.96 -5.57 0.35
N VAL A 170 23.95 -4.84 -0.12
CA VAL A 170 24.10 -4.54 -1.55
C VAL A 170 25.21 -5.35 -2.17
N VAL A 171 24.85 -6.26 -3.08
CA VAL A 171 25.81 -7.09 -3.83
C VAL A 171 26.33 -6.37 -5.05
N SER A 172 25.46 -5.71 -5.81
CA SER A 172 25.87 -4.91 -6.99
C SER A 172 24.88 -3.79 -7.27
N GLY A 173 25.34 -2.68 -7.80
CA GLY A 173 24.53 -1.52 -8.13
C GLY A 173 24.42 -0.50 -7.00
N LYS A 174 23.28 0.20 -6.94
CA LYS A 174 23.01 1.26 -5.95
C LYS A 174 21.62 1.09 -5.36
N VAL A 175 21.51 1.34 -4.06
CA VAL A 175 20.28 1.23 -3.28
C VAL A 175 20.02 2.52 -2.53
N GLY A 176 18.82 3.07 -2.64
CA GLY A 176 18.32 4.09 -1.73
C GLY A 176 17.54 3.41 -0.61
N PHE A 177 18.02 3.49 0.63
CA PHE A 177 17.34 2.96 1.80
C PHE A 177 16.81 4.12 2.65
N ALA A 178 15.51 4.15 2.92
CA ALA A 178 14.84 5.25 3.61
C ALA A 178 13.81 4.72 4.61
N LEU A 179 13.55 5.49 5.66
CA LEU A 179 12.46 5.23 6.60
C LEU A 179 11.13 5.76 6.04
N ARG A 180 10.02 5.10 6.34
CA ARG A 180 8.70 5.49 5.82
C ARG A 180 8.17 6.77 6.46
N GLU A 181 8.34 6.91 7.77
CA GLU A 181 7.77 8.00 8.56
C GLU A 181 8.78 9.08 8.95
N LYS A 182 10.06 8.82 8.75
CA LYS A 182 11.16 9.75 9.08
C LYS A 182 11.84 10.21 7.80
N MET A 183 12.39 11.42 7.82
CA MET A 183 13.16 11.96 6.69
C MET A 183 14.62 11.45 6.66
N ASP A 184 14.88 10.27 7.22
CA ASP A 184 16.21 9.67 7.19
C ASP A 184 16.34 8.72 6.01
N SER A 185 17.43 8.85 5.26
CA SER A 185 17.71 8.03 4.09
C SER A 185 19.20 7.96 3.81
N VAL A 186 19.65 6.82 3.32
CA VAL A 186 21.05 6.59 2.93
C VAL A 186 21.11 6.00 1.53
N ALA A 187 22.17 6.34 0.79
CA ALA A 187 22.52 5.70 -0.47
C ALA A 187 23.62 4.68 -0.23
N LEU A 188 23.38 3.44 -0.64
CA LEU A 188 24.30 2.33 -0.50
C LEU A 188 24.84 1.93 -1.86
N THR A 189 26.09 1.53 -1.90
CA THR A 189 26.75 0.92 -3.07
C THR A 189 27.15 -0.52 -2.77
N ALA A 190 27.58 -1.24 -3.78
CA ALA A 190 28.04 -2.62 -3.65
C ALA A 190 29.07 -2.78 -2.50
N GLY A 191 28.89 -3.81 -1.69
CA GLY A 191 29.73 -4.13 -0.52
C GLY A 191 29.31 -3.42 0.77
N LEU A 192 28.30 -2.53 0.74
CA LEU A 192 27.77 -1.88 1.94
C LEU A 192 26.54 -2.62 2.45
N GLN A 193 26.40 -2.62 3.76
CA GLN A 193 25.17 -3.02 4.47
C GLN A 193 24.65 -1.82 5.25
N ALA A 194 23.33 -1.69 5.31
CA ALA A 194 22.69 -0.76 6.24
C ALA A 194 21.59 -1.47 7.02
N TYR A 195 21.38 -1.01 8.24
CA TYR A 195 20.29 -1.53 9.06
C TYR A 195 19.61 -0.42 9.86
N TYR A 196 18.34 -0.63 10.11
CA TYR A 196 17.49 0.20 10.95
C TYR A 196 16.84 -0.67 12.00
N THR A 197 17.01 -0.30 13.28
CA THR A 197 16.33 -0.92 14.41
C THR A 197 15.12 -0.08 14.81
N SER A 198 13.99 -0.70 15.03
CA SER A 198 12.75 -0.01 15.41
C SER A 198 12.96 0.85 16.65
N GLY A 199 12.53 2.12 16.56
CA GLY A 199 12.76 3.11 17.62
C GLY A 199 14.07 3.89 17.52
N ASP A 200 15.06 3.45 16.75
CA ASP A 200 16.29 4.21 16.55
C ASP A 200 16.01 5.53 15.79
N PRO A 201 16.81 6.57 16.03
CA PRO A 201 16.66 7.84 15.32
C PRO A 201 17.17 7.79 13.87
N ARG A 202 18.08 6.88 13.53
CA ARG A 202 18.82 6.87 12.26
C ARG A 202 19.10 5.47 11.73
N ILE A 203 19.32 5.40 10.43
CA ILE A 203 19.87 4.25 9.72
C ILE A 203 21.38 4.17 10.02
N LYS A 204 21.88 2.98 10.32
CA LYS A 204 23.29 2.68 10.51
C LYS A 204 23.86 1.98 9.27
N VAL A 205 25.08 2.34 8.89
CA VAL A 205 25.76 1.76 7.72
C VAL A 205 27.05 1.09 8.20
N THR A 206 27.34 -0.10 7.66
CA THR A 206 28.60 -0.82 7.85
C THR A 206 29.27 -1.13 6.52
N GLU A 207 30.59 -0.98 6.49
CA GLU A 207 31.42 -1.32 5.31
C GLU A 207 31.98 -2.75 5.39
N GLN A 208 31.72 -3.44 6.49
CA GLN A 208 32.16 -4.81 6.72
C GLN A 208 30.95 -5.68 7.09
N PRO A 209 30.08 -5.98 6.12
CA PRO A 209 28.98 -6.93 6.35
C PRO A 209 29.54 -8.32 6.63
N ASN A 210 28.76 -9.13 7.33
CA ASN A 210 29.10 -10.53 7.51
C ASN A 210 29.18 -11.24 6.13
N PRO A 211 30.32 -11.89 5.76
CA PRO A 211 30.46 -12.55 4.47
C PRO A 211 29.45 -13.67 4.24
N ASN A 212 28.83 -14.17 5.31
CA ASN A 212 27.88 -15.28 5.30
C ASN A 212 26.40 -14.86 5.19
N GLU A 213 26.11 -13.55 5.04
CA GLU A 213 24.73 -13.03 4.94
C GLU A 213 23.89 -13.71 3.83
N LEU A 214 24.54 -14.13 2.76
CA LEU A 214 23.89 -14.81 1.62
C LEU A 214 24.04 -16.33 1.65
N ALA A 215 24.57 -16.91 2.73
CA ALA A 215 24.82 -18.36 2.79
C ALA A 215 23.54 -19.19 2.67
N TRP A 216 22.40 -18.67 3.12
CA TRP A 216 21.07 -19.32 2.96
C TRP A 216 20.65 -19.51 1.48
N LEU A 217 21.23 -18.72 0.57
CA LEU A 217 20.96 -18.76 -0.87
C LEU A 217 22.08 -19.43 -1.65
N THR A 218 23.33 -19.14 -1.26
CA THR A 218 24.53 -19.61 -1.99
C THR A 218 25.05 -20.95 -1.50
N HIS A 219 24.63 -21.38 -0.30
CA HIS A 219 25.16 -22.56 0.41
C HIS A 219 26.69 -22.53 0.59
N ARG A 220 27.24 -21.31 0.71
CA ARG A 220 28.66 -21.06 0.93
C ARG A 220 28.85 -20.28 2.21
N LEU A 221 29.66 -20.85 3.10
CA LEU A 221 30.04 -20.24 4.38
C LEU A 221 31.57 -20.11 4.44
N ARG A 222 32.02 -18.94 4.82
CA ARG A 222 33.44 -18.63 4.99
C ARG A 222 33.67 -18.12 6.40
N PHE A 223 34.57 -18.77 7.10
CA PHE A 223 34.99 -18.43 8.45
C PHE A 223 36.49 -18.11 8.47
N GLU A 224 36.87 -16.99 9.05
CA GLU A 224 38.25 -16.57 9.24
C GLU A 224 38.41 -16.13 10.68
N GLU A 225 39.06 -16.94 11.52
CA GLU A 225 39.20 -16.68 12.96
C GLU A 225 37.86 -16.32 13.62
N THR A 226 36.76 -16.91 13.13
CA THR A 226 35.39 -16.60 13.56
C THR A 226 35.09 -17.28 14.88
N PRO A 227 34.64 -16.55 15.94
CA PRO A 227 34.31 -17.17 17.22
C PRO A 227 33.10 -18.08 17.12
N LEU A 228 33.09 -19.15 17.92
CA LEU A 228 32.06 -20.22 17.88
C LEU A 228 30.62 -19.70 17.94
N PRO A 229 30.24 -18.71 18.78
CA PRO A 229 28.88 -18.18 18.77
C PRO A 229 28.45 -17.61 17.40
N GLN A 230 29.39 -16.93 16.70
CA GLN A 230 29.13 -16.39 15.37
C GLN A 230 29.04 -17.49 14.30
N VAL A 231 29.90 -18.53 14.40
CA VAL A 231 29.83 -19.71 13.53
C VAL A 231 28.46 -20.37 13.64
N VAL A 232 27.96 -20.55 14.87
CA VAL A 232 26.63 -21.15 15.09
C VAL A 232 25.52 -20.26 14.51
N ALA A 233 25.57 -18.96 14.74
CA ALA A 233 24.58 -18.02 14.19
C ALA A 233 24.56 -18.01 12.65
N ASP A 234 25.73 -18.07 12.00
CA ASP A 234 25.85 -18.13 10.56
C ASP A 234 25.30 -19.46 10.00
N LEU A 235 25.54 -20.58 10.67
CA LEU A 235 24.98 -21.88 10.32
C LEU A 235 23.46 -21.90 10.50
N GLU A 236 22.92 -21.36 11.60
CA GLU A 236 21.47 -21.22 11.80
C GLU A 236 20.82 -20.44 10.67
N GLN A 237 21.44 -19.33 10.29
CA GLN A 237 20.97 -18.49 9.20
C GLN A 237 21.05 -19.19 7.84
N ALA A 238 22.16 -19.87 7.55
CA ALA A 238 22.38 -20.56 6.27
C ALA A 238 21.41 -21.72 6.07
N TYR A 239 21.17 -22.50 7.11
CA TYR A 239 20.32 -23.69 7.05
C TYR A 239 18.88 -23.44 7.55
N GLN A 240 18.57 -22.20 7.94
CA GLN A 240 17.24 -21.79 8.42
C GLN A 240 16.72 -22.70 9.54
N THR A 241 17.59 -23.02 10.50
CA THR A 241 17.34 -23.95 11.61
C THR A 241 17.80 -23.33 12.93
N THR A 242 17.47 -23.96 14.04
CA THR A 242 17.97 -23.56 15.36
C THR A 242 18.97 -24.60 15.85
N LEU A 243 20.12 -24.15 16.33
CA LEU A 243 21.19 -24.96 16.82
C LEU A 243 21.46 -24.68 18.30
N SER A 244 21.96 -25.69 19.00
CA SER A 244 22.55 -25.50 20.33
C SER A 244 23.96 -26.04 20.33
N TYR A 245 24.83 -25.43 21.12
CA TYR A 245 26.22 -25.89 21.22
C TYR A 245 26.66 -26.01 22.67
N SER A 246 27.61 -26.89 22.89
CA SER A 246 28.33 -27.03 24.13
C SER A 246 29.83 -27.10 23.84
N GLY A 247 30.61 -26.38 24.63
CA GLY A 247 32.05 -26.23 24.45
C GLY A 247 32.53 -24.84 24.76
N ASP A 248 33.81 -24.59 24.57
CA ASP A 248 34.42 -23.29 24.79
C ASP A 248 34.03 -22.31 23.70
N ALA A 249 33.34 -21.21 24.09
CA ALA A 249 32.85 -20.17 23.19
C ALA A 249 33.97 -19.31 22.56
N ASP A 250 35.19 -19.34 23.15
CA ASP A 250 36.34 -18.59 22.63
C ASP A 250 37.05 -19.30 21.48
N LYS A 251 36.69 -20.54 21.19
CA LYS A 251 37.21 -21.29 20.03
C LYS A 251 36.86 -20.57 18.74
N ARG A 252 37.81 -20.55 17.80
CA ARG A 252 37.68 -19.84 16.53
C ARG A 252 37.84 -20.80 15.36
N LEU A 253 36.96 -20.64 14.37
CA LEU A 253 36.98 -21.43 13.16
C LEU A 253 37.61 -20.67 12.00
N THR A 254 38.51 -21.35 11.26
CA THR A 254 38.94 -20.91 9.93
C THR A 254 38.67 -22.07 8.97
N ALA A 255 37.63 -21.92 8.17
CA ALA A 255 37.19 -22.92 7.21
C ALA A 255 36.30 -22.30 6.11
N THR A 256 36.22 -22.98 4.97
CA THR A 256 35.20 -22.70 3.95
C THR A 256 34.33 -23.95 3.77
N LEU A 257 33.02 -23.78 3.94
CA LEU A 257 32.04 -24.84 3.71
C LEU A 257 31.25 -24.49 2.46
N GLU A 258 31.25 -25.39 1.46
CA GLU A 258 30.56 -25.13 0.19
C GLU A 258 29.62 -26.29 -0.12
N GLU A 259 28.35 -25.97 -0.33
CA GLU A 259 27.29 -26.90 -0.77
C GLU A 259 27.15 -28.15 0.10
N LEU A 260 27.52 -28.05 1.38
CA LEU A 260 27.41 -29.19 2.31
C LEU A 260 25.99 -29.26 2.89
N PRO A 261 25.45 -30.48 3.10
CA PRO A 261 24.28 -30.67 3.97
C PRO A 261 24.58 -30.24 5.40
N LEU A 262 23.55 -29.85 6.17
CA LEU A 262 23.72 -29.40 7.56
C LEU A 262 24.50 -30.40 8.41
N GLU A 263 24.18 -31.70 8.30
CA GLU A 263 24.82 -32.78 9.09
C GLU A 263 26.33 -32.82 8.85
N GLU A 264 26.75 -32.74 7.59
CA GLU A 264 28.17 -32.74 7.22
C GLU A 264 28.87 -31.44 7.67
N ALA A 265 28.19 -30.30 7.51
CA ALA A 265 28.71 -29.00 7.99
C ALA A 265 28.93 -29.01 9.51
N LEU A 266 27.96 -29.55 10.27
CA LEU A 266 28.08 -29.73 11.72
C LEU A 266 29.20 -30.68 12.10
N GLN A 267 29.38 -31.80 11.37
CA GLN A 267 30.45 -32.73 11.61
C GLN A 267 31.82 -32.07 11.45
N VAL A 268 32.05 -31.37 10.34
CA VAL A 268 33.29 -30.63 10.07
C VAL A 268 33.62 -29.62 11.20
N VAL A 269 32.63 -28.84 11.61
CA VAL A 269 32.83 -27.83 12.67
C VAL A 269 33.10 -28.50 14.03
N ASN A 270 32.33 -29.52 14.37
CA ASN A 270 32.49 -30.26 15.62
C ASN A 270 33.87 -30.92 15.75
N GLU A 271 34.35 -31.57 14.69
CA GLU A 271 35.66 -32.20 14.64
C GLU A 271 36.81 -31.17 14.68
N THR A 272 36.66 -30.07 13.91
CA THR A 272 37.70 -29.04 13.82
C THR A 272 37.89 -28.29 15.15
N LEU A 273 36.79 -27.98 15.82
CA LEU A 273 36.83 -27.19 17.06
C LEU A 273 36.76 -28.05 18.32
N ASP A 274 36.61 -29.39 18.20
CA ASP A 274 36.36 -30.27 19.36
C ASP A 274 35.24 -29.70 20.25
N VAL A 275 34.06 -29.51 19.65
CA VAL A 275 32.82 -28.99 20.28
C VAL A 275 31.67 -29.90 19.92
N ARG A 276 30.51 -29.67 20.50
CA ARG A 276 29.30 -30.37 20.15
C ARG A 276 28.19 -29.37 19.77
N ILE A 277 27.90 -29.23 18.47
CA ILE A 277 26.78 -28.51 17.95
C ILE A 277 25.72 -29.54 17.51
N THR A 278 24.48 -29.29 17.90
CA THR A 278 23.34 -30.17 17.57
C THR A 278 22.16 -29.35 17.10
N GLN A 279 21.39 -29.91 16.17
CA GLN A 279 20.14 -29.32 15.74
C GLN A 279 19.07 -29.47 16.82
N ASN A 280 18.39 -28.38 17.16
CA ASN A 280 17.22 -28.44 18.03
C ASN A 280 16.04 -29.03 17.26
N PRO A 281 15.18 -29.85 17.90
CA PRO A 281 13.94 -30.24 17.26
C PRO A 281 13.10 -29.00 16.87
N PRO A 282 12.40 -29.07 15.75
CA PRO A 282 11.52 -27.97 15.37
C PRO A 282 10.53 -27.70 16.51
N ASN A 283 10.40 -26.44 16.87
CA ASN A 283 9.45 -26.02 17.89
C ASN A 283 8.02 -26.34 17.37
N PRO A 284 7.17 -27.06 18.14
CA PRO A 284 5.86 -27.53 17.70
C PRO A 284 4.89 -26.40 17.33
#